data_327cbf36061e9ff5c2f439b36dbec77d
#
_entry.id   327cbf36061e9ff5c2f439b36dbec77d
#
_cell.length_a   1.000
_cell.length_b   1.000
_cell.length_c   1.000
_cell.angle_alpha   90.00
_cell.angle_beta   90.00
_cell.angle_gamma   90.00
#
_symmetry.space_group_name_H-M   'P 1'
#
loop_
_entity.id
_entity.type
_entity.pdbx_description
1 polymer ?
#
loop_
_entity_poly.entity_id
_entity_poly.type
_entity_poly.pdbx_seq_one_letter_code
_entity_poly.pdbx_strand_id
1 'polypeptide(L)'
;MQEEKILIIKFGGLGDIILSLDAIFSIYCHHKNNKIILLTEKPFKSILNKTGFFEEVLIIKRSLFYLFDIKQIRKKTMSYNFSHVYDLQTSRRSSYYLKYFFKKGSITNGIGKYAKLNHLNSRRNFMHTIDRQKEQMELSNIKFSMMDDYNWLCDKNIDIPNSKFALIVPGGSKSRPYKRIPKLLYEKIIKFLLKKKIKPILIGSLDDKKICSQLSLISKEILNLCTLTSIGQIFFLAKHSFFSVGNDTGPMHIIARANKKTLVFFTKFSDPKLCKPTGKDVEILKYPNNNSDFFLTIKKSLQKWV
;
A
#
# COMPACT_ATOMS: atom_id res chain seq x y z
N MET A 1 10.08 11.06 34.84
CA MET A 1 10.49 9.93 33.97
C MET A 1 10.84 10.50 32.61
N GLN A 2 11.98 10.12 32.04
CA GLN A 2 12.37 10.59 30.70
C GLN A 2 11.41 9.95 29.68
N GLU A 3 10.79 10.77 28.83
CA GLU A 3 9.83 10.33 27.82
C GLU A 3 10.50 9.38 26.83
N GLU A 4 10.04 8.14 26.77
CA GLU A 4 10.61 7.13 25.87
C GLU A 4 10.32 7.46 24.41
N LYS A 5 11.30 7.20 23.56
CA LYS A 5 11.18 7.38 22.11
C LYS A 5 11.19 6.05 21.39
N ILE A 6 10.25 5.89 20.47
CA ILE A 6 10.03 4.68 19.69
C ILE A 6 10.36 4.98 18.23
N LEU A 7 11.10 4.11 17.56
CA LEU A 7 11.38 4.23 16.14
C LEU A 7 10.65 3.14 15.35
N ILE A 8 9.95 3.56 14.30
CA ILE A 8 9.41 2.65 13.27
C ILE A 8 10.20 2.83 11.98
N ILE A 9 10.64 1.75 11.37
CA ILE A 9 11.36 1.73 10.09
C ILE A 9 10.46 1.12 9.02
N LYS A 10 10.00 1.93 8.05
CA LYS A 10 9.22 1.44 6.92
C LYS A 10 9.51 2.21 5.66
N PHE A 11 9.93 1.49 4.64
CA PHE A 11 10.17 1.95 3.27
C PHE A 11 9.29 1.16 2.31
N GLY A 12 9.50 1.36 1.02
CA GLY A 12 8.98 0.47 -0.01
C GLY A 12 7.86 1.06 -0.83
N GLY A 13 7.14 0.23 -1.55
CA GLY A 13 6.04 0.65 -2.42
C GLY A 13 4.81 1.12 -1.64
N LEU A 14 3.94 1.88 -2.32
CA LEU A 14 2.71 2.38 -1.71
C LEU A 14 1.83 1.26 -1.12
N GLY A 15 1.69 0.12 -1.83
CA GLY A 15 0.95 -1.04 -1.32
C GLY A 15 1.54 -1.58 -0.02
N ASP A 16 2.89 -1.66 0.08
CA ASP A 16 3.57 -2.14 1.29
C ASP A 16 3.39 -1.18 2.48
N ILE A 17 3.31 0.12 2.22
CA ILE A 17 2.97 1.13 3.24
C ILE A 17 1.54 0.91 3.76
N ILE A 18 0.57 0.77 2.85
CA ILE A 18 -0.84 0.59 3.22
C ILE A 18 -1.06 -0.72 3.99
N LEU A 19 -0.40 -1.81 3.58
CA LEU A 19 -0.46 -3.09 4.31
C LEU A 19 0.20 -3.02 5.70
N SER A 20 1.07 -2.03 5.94
CA SER A 20 1.74 -1.88 7.24
C SER A 20 1.03 -0.90 8.18
N LEU A 21 -0.04 -0.24 7.75
CA LEU A 21 -0.75 0.73 8.58
C LEU A 21 -1.38 0.08 9.82
N ASP A 22 -1.85 -1.16 9.71
CA ASP A 22 -2.43 -1.88 10.86
C ASP A 22 -1.37 -2.17 11.94
N ALA A 23 -0.15 -2.57 11.54
CA ALA A 23 0.97 -2.75 12.47
C ALA A 23 1.44 -1.41 13.07
N ILE A 24 1.53 -0.36 12.25
CA ILE A 24 1.87 1.00 12.71
C ILE A 24 0.84 1.48 13.73
N PHE A 25 -0.45 1.30 13.45
CA PHE A 25 -1.54 1.65 14.36
C PHE A 25 -1.46 0.85 15.68
N SER A 26 -1.16 -0.44 15.60
CA SER A 26 -0.97 -1.30 16.78
C SER A 26 0.17 -0.80 17.67
N ILE A 27 1.31 -0.43 17.08
CA ILE A 27 2.44 0.18 17.79
C ILE A 27 2.03 1.51 18.41
N TYR A 28 1.32 2.36 17.68
CA TYR A 28 0.82 3.65 18.18
C TYR A 28 -0.11 3.46 19.39
N CYS A 29 -1.05 2.52 19.31
CA CYS A 29 -1.96 2.23 20.41
C CYS A 29 -1.25 1.70 21.68
N HIS A 30 -0.21 0.88 21.47
CA HIS A 30 0.58 0.32 22.59
C HIS A 30 1.46 1.38 23.26
N HIS A 31 2.04 2.27 22.47
CA HIS A 31 2.97 3.30 22.93
C HIS A 31 2.33 4.70 23.03
N LYS A 32 1.07 4.80 23.44
CA LYS A 32 0.30 6.06 23.46
C LYS A 32 0.97 7.23 24.19
N ASN A 33 1.75 6.92 25.22
CA ASN A 33 2.41 7.92 26.07
C ASN A 33 3.87 8.19 25.64
N ASN A 34 4.28 7.65 24.49
CA ASN A 34 5.65 7.74 24.00
C ASN A 34 5.70 8.53 22.71
N LYS A 35 6.84 9.16 22.43
CA LYS A 35 7.08 9.82 21.15
C LYS A 35 7.47 8.80 20.07
N ILE A 36 6.64 8.67 19.06
CA ILE A 36 6.88 7.76 17.95
C ILE A 36 7.49 8.52 16.79
N ILE A 37 8.63 8.06 16.33
CA ILE A 37 9.36 8.59 15.19
C ILE A 37 9.31 7.57 14.06
N LEU A 38 9.04 8.02 12.85
CA LEU A 38 9.06 7.18 11.66
C LEU A 38 10.28 7.47 10.80
N LEU A 39 10.98 6.43 10.37
CA LEU A 39 12.03 6.50 9.36
C LEU A 39 11.50 5.94 8.04
N THR A 40 11.40 6.81 7.02
CA THR A 40 10.82 6.45 5.71
C THR A 40 11.51 7.15 4.55
N GLU A 41 10.95 7.05 3.33
CA GLU A 41 11.40 7.76 2.13
C GLU A 41 10.48 8.94 1.79
N LYS A 42 11.02 9.94 1.10
CA LYS A 42 10.33 11.20 0.77
C LYS A 42 8.91 11.03 0.19
N PRO A 43 8.64 10.08 -0.75
CA PRO A 43 7.30 9.96 -1.34
C PRO A 43 6.18 9.62 -0.33
N PHE A 44 6.52 9.05 0.82
CA PHE A 44 5.54 8.57 1.80
C PHE A 44 5.36 9.51 2.99
N LYS A 45 6.21 10.55 3.12
CA LYS A 45 6.13 11.49 4.25
C LYS A 45 4.76 12.13 4.38
N SER A 46 4.25 12.69 3.28
CA SER A 46 2.98 13.43 3.28
C SER A 46 1.80 12.56 3.70
N ILE A 47 1.70 11.33 3.15
CA ILE A 47 0.61 10.41 3.50
C ILE A 47 0.70 9.93 4.96
N LEU A 48 1.92 9.62 5.43
CA LEU A 48 2.11 9.09 6.78
C LEU A 48 1.98 10.17 7.85
N ASN A 49 2.37 11.42 7.58
CA ASN A 49 2.10 12.54 8.49
C ASN A 49 0.61 12.77 8.76
N LYS A 50 -0.25 12.52 7.76
CA LYS A 50 -1.71 12.68 7.92
C LYS A 50 -2.33 11.71 8.93
N THR A 51 -1.64 10.62 9.30
CA THR A 51 -2.13 9.68 10.31
C THR A 51 -2.20 10.29 11.71
N GLY A 52 -1.37 11.29 12.00
CA GLY A 52 -1.24 11.85 13.34
C GLY A 52 -0.53 10.94 14.35
N PHE A 53 0.06 9.81 13.91
CA PHE A 53 0.69 8.83 14.81
C PHE A 53 2.12 9.17 15.17
N PHE A 54 2.75 10.07 14.44
CA PHE A 54 4.19 10.34 14.55
C PHE A 54 4.45 11.76 15.05
N GLU A 55 5.30 11.89 16.05
CA GLU A 55 5.88 13.17 16.48
C GLU A 55 6.75 13.73 15.34
N GLU A 56 7.52 12.85 14.68
CA GLU A 56 8.40 13.23 13.60
C GLU A 56 8.52 12.15 12.53
N VAL A 57 8.63 12.57 11.26
CA VAL A 57 8.91 11.68 10.13
C VAL A 57 10.27 12.03 9.53
N LEU A 58 11.26 11.21 9.85
CA LEU A 58 12.62 11.27 9.34
C LEU A 58 12.70 10.66 7.94
N ILE A 59 13.34 11.38 7.02
CA ILE A 59 13.48 10.93 5.64
C ILE A 59 14.91 10.53 5.37
N ILE A 60 15.10 9.35 4.77
CA ILE A 60 16.36 8.99 4.11
C ILE A 60 16.12 8.73 2.64
N LYS A 61 17.17 8.89 1.84
CA LYS A 61 17.22 8.43 0.46
C LYS A 61 18.05 7.14 0.43
N ARG A 62 17.40 6.01 0.21
CA ARG A 62 18.11 4.75 0.05
C ARG A 62 18.99 4.81 -1.20
N SER A 63 20.25 4.50 -1.04
CA SER A 63 21.25 4.46 -2.11
C SER A 63 21.51 3.04 -2.57
N LEU A 64 22.33 2.84 -3.60
CA LEU A 64 22.81 1.50 -3.96
C LEU A 64 23.76 0.95 -2.87
N PHE A 65 24.49 1.83 -2.20
CA PHE A 65 25.47 1.46 -1.19
C PHE A 65 24.91 1.61 0.23
N TYR A 66 24.84 0.52 0.96
CA TYR A 66 24.38 0.42 2.33
C TYR A 66 25.03 1.42 3.30
N LEU A 67 26.34 1.66 3.15
CA LEU A 67 27.07 2.56 4.04
C LEU A 67 26.56 4.00 4.03
N PHE A 68 26.10 4.49 2.88
CA PHE A 68 25.50 5.82 2.79
C PHE A 68 24.16 5.89 3.55
N ASP A 69 23.36 4.83 3.50
CA ASP A 69 22.13 4.78 4.27
C ASP A 69 22.43 4.84 5.77
N ILE A 70 23.39 4.04 6.25
CA ILE A 70 23.79 4.02 7.66
C ILE A 70 24.30 5.39 8.10
N LYS A 71 25.10 6.09 7.26
CA LYS A 71 25.55 7.45 7.56
C LYS A 71 24.36 8.41 7.71
N GLN A 72 23.37 8.35 6.80
CA GLN A 72 22.16 9.17 6.90
C GLN A 72 21.34 8.84 8.15
N ILE A 73 21.13 7.54 8.45
CA ILE A 73 20.41 7.08 9.64
C ILE A 73 21.09 7.61 10.89
N ARG A 74 22.40 7.40 11.05
CA ARG A 74 23.16 7.89 12.20
C ARG A 74 23.03 9.40 12.37
N LYS A 75 23.27 10.18 11.30
CA LYS A 75 23.16 11.65 11.35
C LYS A 75 21.79 12.12 11.81
N LYS A 76 20.71 11.45 11.36
CA LYS A 76 19.34 11.85 11.67
C LYS A 76 18.82 11.33 13.02
N THR A 77 19.47 10.30 13.57
CA THR A 77 19.01 9.65 14.80
C THR A 77 20.02 9.74 15.95
N MET A 78 21.14 10.45 15.78
CA MET A 78 22.19 10.54 16.80
C MET A 78 21.73 11.23 18.09
N SER A 79 20.83 12.22 17.97
CA SER A 79 20.25 12.96 19.11
C SER A 79 19.14 12.21 19.83
N TYR A 80 18.72 11.05 19.33
CA TYR A 80 17.67 10.26 19.91
C TYR A 80 18.22 9.06 20.69
N ASN A 81 17.60 8.78 21.81
CA ASN A 81 17.76 7.53 22.53
C ASN A 81 16.45 6.74 22.42
N PHE A 82 16.43 5.72 21.55
CA PHE A 82 15.23 4.90 21.33
C PHE A 82 15.20 3.72 22.30
N SER A 83 14.12 3.58 23.06
CA SER A 83 13.88 2.36 23.84
C SER A 83 13.52 1.17 22.95
N HIS A 84 12.69 1.39 21.93
CA HIS A 84 12.26 0.35 20.99
C HIS A 84 12.44 0.79 19.55
N VAL A 85 12.80 -0.18 18.69
CA VAL A 85 12.95 0.01 17.24
C VAL A 85 12.25 -1.11 16.50
N TYR A 86 11.20 -0.79 15.76
CA TYR A 86 10.39 -1.73 14.96
C TYR A 86 10.77 -1.66 13.49
N ASP A 87 11.41 -2.70 12.97
CA ASP A 87 11.67 -2.83 11.53
C ASP A 87 10.48 -3.51 10.83
N LEU A 88 9.53 -2.71 10.34
CA LEU A 88 8.41 -3.20 9.53
C LEU A 88 8.78 -3.37 8.05
N GLN A 89 9.97 -2.95 7.64
CA GLN A 89 10.47 -3.20 6.29
C GLN A 89 10.92 -4.64 6.12
N THR A 90 11.53 -5.22 7.15
CA THR A 90 11.94 -6.62 7.23
C THR A 90 12.62 -7.15 5.96
N SER A 91 13.51 -6.35 5.40
CA SER A 91 14.40 -6.75 4.31
C SER A 91 15.78 -7.11 4.85
N ARG A 92 16.57 -7.89 4.08
CA ARG A 92 17.97 -8.16 4.42
C ARG A 92 18.73 -6.85 4.70
N ARG A 93 18.42 -5.79 3.96
CA ARG A 93 19.08 -4.48 4.12
C ARG A 93 18.65 -3.77 5.40
N SER A 94 17.35 -3.69 5.71
CA SER A 94 16.87 -3.02 6.92
C SER A 94 17.27 -3.76 8.19
N SER A 95 17.37 -5.09 8.15
CA SER A 95 17.88 -5.87 9.29
C SER A 95 19.31 -5.49 9.70
N TYR A 96 20.15 -5.04 8.75
CA TYR A 96 21.47 -4.49 9.08
C TYR A 96 21.40 -3.08 9.68
N TYR A 97 20.34 -2.29 9.42
CA TYR A 97 20.17 -1.00 10.09
C TYR A 97 19.94 -1.18 11.59
N LEU A 98 19.27 -2.27 12.00
CA LEU A 98 19.06 -2.60 13.41
C LEU A 98 20.36 -2.74 14.19
N LYS A 99 21.49 -3.11 13.55
CA LYS A 99 22.81 -3.20 14.21
C LYS A 99 23.19 -1.92 14.96
N TYR A 100 22.89 -0.76 14.39
CA TYR A 100 23.21 0.53 15.00
C TYR A 100 22.43 0.74 16.29
N PHE A 101 21.12 0.47 16.27
CA PHE A 101 20.24 0.66 17.42
C PHE A 101 20.45 -0.43 18.48
N PHE A 102 20.66 -1.66 18.05
CA PHE A 102 21.02 -2.77 18.94
C PHE A 102 22.26 -2.48 19.77
N LYS A 103 23.32 -1.93 19.15
CA LYS A 103 24.54 -1.52 19.85
C LYS A 103 24.35 -0.34 20.81
N LYS A 104 23.30 0.45 20.62
CA LYS A 104 22.88 1.54 21.53
C LYS A 104 21.98 1.07 22.67
N GLY A 105 21.67 -0.23 22.77
CA GLY A 105 20.87 -0.81 23.84
C GLY A 105 19.36 -0.83 23.57
N SER A 106 18.88 -0.36 22.38
CA SER A 106 17.47 -0.41 22.02
C SER A 106 16.95 -1.85 21.94
N ILE A 107 15.69 -2.07 22.32
CA ILE A 107 14.96 -3.31 22.04
C ILE A 107 14.57 -3.27 20.56
N THR A 108 15.23 -4.07 19.74
CA THR A 108 15.03 -4.12 18.29
C THR A 108 14.10 -5.28 17.94
N ASN A 109 13.02 -4.99 17.21
CA ASN A 109 12.05 -5.97 16.72
C ASN A 109 12.12 -6.00 15.18
N GLY A 110 12.19 -7.20 14.61
CA GLY A 110 12.33 -7.35 13.15
C GLY A 110 12.78 -8.74 12.74
N ILE A 111 13.68 -8.82 11.76
CA ILE A 111 14.30 -10.08 11.31
C ILE A 111 15.84 -9.99 11.38
N GLY A 112 16.46 -11.17 11.51
CA GLY A 112 17.91 -11.32 11.41
C GLY A 112 18.69 -11.05 12.70
N LYS A 113 20.00 -11.16 12.61
CA LYS A 113 20.94 -11.21 13.73
C LYS A 113 20.82 -10.08 14.76
N TYR A 114 20.41 -8.90 14.32
CA TYR A 114 20.35 -7.69 15.16
C TYR A 114 18.94 -7.33 15.62
N ALA A 115 17.97 -8.21 15.41
CA ALA A 115 16.65 -8.11 16.03
C ALA A 115 16.71 -8.89 17.37
N LYS A 116 16.59 -8.19 18.50
CA LYS A 116 16.48 -8.80 19.83
C LYS A 116 15.21 -9.65 19.91
N LEU A 117 14.13 -9.12 19.37
CA LEU A 117 12.86 -9.80 19.15
C LEU A 117 12.80 -10.21 17.67
N ASN A 118 13.36 -11.37 17.36
CA ASN A 118 13.57 -11.83 15.99
C ASN A 118 12.43 -12.74 15.53
N HIS A 119 11.75 -12.34 14.45
CA HIS A 119 10.68 -13.13 13.86
C HIS A 119 11.25 -14.33 13.06
N LEU A 120 11.29 -15.49 13.68
CA LEU A 120 11.95 -16.71 13.19
C LEU A 120 11.01 -17.71 12.51
N ASN A 121 9.75 -17.34 12.19
CA ASN A 121 8.82 -18.25 11.54
C ASN A 121 9.37 -18.73 10.19
N SER A 122 9.55 -20.04 10.03
CA SER A 122 10.06 -20.66 8.81
C SER A 122 9.13 -20.45 7.59
N ARG A 123 7.83 -20.28 7.84
CA ARG A 123 6.81 -20.01 6.81
C ARG A 123 6.66 -18.51 6.46
N ARG A 124 7.45 -17.63 7.11
CA ARG A 124 7.34 -16.17 6.94
C ARG A 124 7.27 -15.71 5.48
N ASN A 125 8.03 -16.33 4.60
CA ASN A 125 8.08 -15.94 3.19
C ASN A 125 6.83 -16.36 2.38
N PHE A 126 5.99 -17.21 2.95
CA PHE A 126 4.73 -17.69 2.36
C PHE A 126 3.49 -17.08 3.02
N MET A 127 3.68 -16.24 4.04
CA MET A 127 2.61 -15.57 4.78
C MET A 127 2.23 -14.23 4.14
N HIS A 128 0.99 -13.83 4.29
CA HIS A 128 0.56 -12.49 3.96
C HIS A 128 1.32 -11.44 4.79
N THR A 129 1.57 -10.26 4.22
CA THR A 129 2.31 -9.19 4.90
C THR A 129 1.71 -8.83 6.26
N ILE A 130 0.38 -8.78 6.38
CA ILE A 130 -0.31 -8.48 7.64
C ILE A 130 -0.08 -9.59 8.66
N ASP A 131 -0.18 -10.86 8.26
CA ASP A 131 0.02 -11.99 9.18
C ASP A 131 1.45 -12.02 9.72
N ARG A 132 2.45 -11.77 8.86
CA ARG A 132 3.85 -11.61 9.29
C ARG A 132 4.04 -10.51 10.31
N GLN A 133 3.37 -9.38 10.08
CA GLN A 133 3.47 -8.24 10.99
C GLN A 133 2.71 -8.48 12.29
N LYS A 134 1.58 -9.21 12.25
CA LYS A 134 0.85 -9.63 13.45
C LYS A 134 1.74 -10.47 14.35
N GLU A 135 2.34 -11.55 13.84
CA GLU A 135 3.28 -12.37 14.61
C GLU A 135 4.48 -11.55 15.12
N GLN A 136 4.98 -10.61 14.31
CA GLN A 136 6.07 -9.73 14.71
C GLN A 136 5.67 -8.80 15.88
N MET A 137 4.43 -8.32 15.93
CA MET A 137 3.93 -7.50 17.05
C MET A 137 3.74 -8.33 18.31
N GLU A 138 3.29 -9.58 18.20
CA GLU A 138 3.14 -10.51 19.31
C GLU A 138 4.47 -10.74 20.07
N LEU A 139 5.62 -10.73 19.38
CA LEU A 139 6.93 -10.81 20.01
C LEU A 139 7.24 -9.62 20.95
N SER A 140 6.58 -8.50 20.77
CA SER A 140 6.71 -7.31 21.61
C SER A 140 5.53 -7.17 22.58
N ASN A 141 4.71 -8.21 22.77
CA ASN A 141 3.46 -8.17 23.55
C ASN A 141 2.49 -7.06 23.10
N ILE A 142 2.55 -6.70 21.81
CA ILE A 142 1.64 -5.72 21.21
C ILE A 142 0.41 -6.45 20.68
N LYS A 143 -0.77 -6.09 21.20
CA LYS A 143 -2.05 -6.56 20.65
C LYS A 143 -2.23 -5.99 19.25
N PHE A 144 -2.27 -6.86 18.23
CA PHE A 144 -2.49 -6.42 16.87
C PHE A 144 -3.94 -5.94 16.68
N SER A 145 -4.10 -4.74 16.14
CA SER A 145 -5.38 -4.10 15.87
C SER A 145 -5.46 -3.63 14.43
N MET A 146 -6.55 -4.00 13.75
CA MET A 146 -6.84 -3.45 12.43
C MET A 146 -7.26 -2.00 12.56
N MET A 147 -6.81 -1.15 11.65
CA MET A 147 -7.28 0.22 11.56
C MET A 147 -8.54 0.26 10.69
N ASP A 148 -9.66 0.68 11.28
CA ASP A 148 -10.95 0.71 10.59
C ASP A 148 -11.25 2.07 9.94
N ASP A 149 -10.73 3.15 10.51
CA ASP A 149 -10.94 4.50 9.99
C ASP A 149 -9.75 4.99 9.15
N TYR A 150 -10.03 5.25 7.89
CA TYR A 150 -9.11 5.85 6.92
C TYR A 150 -9.54 7.26 6.48
N ASN A 151 -10.47 7.92 7.20
CA ASN A 151 -10.96 9.25 6.81
C ASN A 151 -9.88 10.34 6.85
N TRP A 152 -8.84 10.16 7.68
CA TRP A 152 -7.65 11.01 7.71
C TRP A 152 -6.93 11.09 6.35
N LEU A 153 -7.11 10.08 5.48
CA LEU A 153 -6.52 10.03 4.15
C LEU A 153 -7.34 10.84 3.13
N CYS A 154 -8.62 11.12 3.43
CA CYS A 154 -9.57 11.69 2.51
C CYS A 154 -9.17 13.12 2.08
N ASP A 155 -9.09 13.35 0.78
CA ASP A 155 -8.90 14.68 0.17
C ASP A 155 -10.07 14.96 -0.75
N LYS A 156 -10.92 15.92 -0.34
CA LYS A 156 -12.19 16.25 -1.02
C LYS A 156 -12.04 17.25 -2.17
N ASN A 157 -10.81 17.72 -2.43
CA ASN A 157 -10.54 18.73 -3.47
C ASN A 157 -10.56 18.10 -4.88
N ILE A 158 -11.65 17.41 -5.20
CA ILE A 158 -11.90 16.81 -6.51
C ILE A 158 -13.42 16.64 -6.70
N ASP A 159 -13.90 16.93 -7.90
CA ASP A 159 -15.30 16.79 -8.24
C ASP A 159 -15.69 15.32 -8.40
N ILE A 160 -16.84 14.98 -7.84
CA ILE A 160 -17.48 13.67 -8.00
C ILE A 160 -18.53 13.77 -9.10
N PRO A 161 -18.51 12.87 -10.11
CA PRO A 161 -19.58 12.83 -11.08
C PRO A 161 -20.95 12.57 -10.43
N ASN A 162 -21.98 13.27 -10.90
CA ASN A 162 -23.37 13.06 -10.44
C ASN A 162 -23.95 11.69 -10.87
N SER A 163 -23.33 11.02 -11.83
CA SER A 163 -23.72 9.70 -12.32
C SER A 163 -22.96 8.58 -11.60
N LYS A 164 -23.52 7.36 -11.64
CA LYS A 164 -22.76 6.17 -11.19
C LYS A 164 -21.44 6.06 -11.94
N PHE A 165 -20.36 5.82 -11.23
CA PHE A 165 -19.04 5.68 -11.83
C PHE A 165 -18.24 4.53 -11.22
N ALA A 166 -17.28 4.01 -11.98
CA ALA A 166 -16.33 3.01 -11.53
C ALA A 166 -14.89 3.50 -11.74
N LEU A 167 -14.02 3.22 -10.77
CA LEU A 167 -12.60 3.51 -10.91
C LEU A 167 -11.91 2.37 -11.66
N ILE A 168 -11.04 2.73 -12.59
CA ILE A 168 -10.24 1.79 -13.37
C ILE A 168 -8.78 2.14 -13.20
N VAL A 169 -7.99 1.18 -12.71
CA VAL A 169 -6.54 1.31 -12.50
C VAL A 169 -5.81 0.33 -13.44
N PRO A 170 -5.63 0.69 -14.72
CA PRO A 170 -5.12 -0.23 -15.74
C PRO A 170 -3.60 -0.36 -15.70
N GLY A 171 -2.94 0.52 -14.95
CA GLY A 171 -1.50 0.64 -14.88
C GLY A 171 -0.83 -0.25 -13.85
N GLY A 172 0.38 0.15 -13.52
CA GLY A 172 1.22 -0.50 -12.50
C GLY A 172 2.68 -0.06 -12.61
N SER A 173 3.52 -0.50 -11.67
CA SER A 173 4.94 -0.13 -11.65
C SER A 173 5.62 -0.35 -13.00
N LYS A 174 6.36 0.64 -13.48
CA LYS A 174 7.18 0.57 -14.70
C LYS A 174 8.20 -0.57 -14.64
N SER A 175 8.76 -0.83 -13.46
CA SER A 175 9.74 -1.90 -13.26
C SER A 175 9.12 -3.31 -13.29
N ARG A 176 7.77 -3.43 -13.25
CA ARG A 176 7.05 -4.71 -13.19
C ARG A 176 5.89 -4.75 -14.20
N PRO A 177 6.14 -4.53 -15.51
CA PRO A 177 5.10 -4.48 -16.56
C PRO A 177 4.33 -5.80 -16.67
N TYR A 178 4.96 -6.91 -16.34
CA TYR A 178 4.40 -8.26 -16.35
C TYR A 178 3.28 -8.49 -15.30
N LYS A 179 3.09 -7.58 -14.35
CA LYS A 179 1.95 -7.60 -13.41
C LYS A 179 0.65 -7.02 -13.99
N ARG A 180 0.67 -6.51 -15.19
CA ARG A 180 -0.48 -5.90 -15.86
C ARG A 180 -1.22 -6.94 -16.71
N ILE A 181 -2.55 -6.96 -16.63
CA ILE A 181 -3.35 -7.70 -17.60
C ILE A 181 -3.38 -6.96 -18.95
N PRO A 182 -3.67 -7.65 -20.08
CA PRO A 182 -3.71 -7.02 -21.40
C PRO A 182 -4.68 -5.85 -21.50
N LYS A 183 -4.30 -4.79 -22.22
CA LYS A 183 -5.12 -3.60 -22.49
C LYS A 183 -6.50 -3.96 -23.04
N LEU A 184 -6.57 -4.94 -23.93
CA LEU A 184 -7.82 -5.41 -24.54
C LEU A 184 -8.88 -5.81 -23.50
N LEU A 185 -8.47 -6.34 -22.34
CA LEU A 185 -9.42 -6.68 -21.28
C LEU A 185 -10.01 -5.41 -20.64
N TYR A 186 -9.22 -4.36 -20.45
CA TYR A 186 -9.71 -3.06 -19.98
C TYR A 186 -10.64 -2.40 -21.00
N GLU A 187 -10.34 -2.52 -22.30
CA GLU A 187 -11.25 -2.04 -23.36
C GLU A 187 -12.62 -2.74 -23.28
N LYS A 188 -12.63 -4.06 -23.09
CA LYS A 188 -13.88 -4.83 -22.91
C LYS A 188 -14.61 -4.45 -21.63
N ILE A 189 -13.90 -4.22 -20.51
CA ILE A 189 -14.48 -3.73 -19.24
C ILE A 189 -15.13 -2.37 -19.44
N ILE A 190 -14.42 -1.42 -20.05
CA ILE A 190 -14.93 -0.06 -20.31
C ILE A 190 -16.18 -0.10 -21.17
N LYS A 191 -16.17 -0.85 -22.27
CA LYS A 191 -17.35 -1.01 -23.14
C LYS A 191 -18.55 -1.62 -22.38
N PHE A 192 -18.29 -2.58 -21.48
CA PHE A 192 -19.33 -3.16 -20.64
C PHE A 192 -19.91 -2.11 -19.68
N LEU A 193 -19.08 -1.28 -19.03
CA LEU A 193 -19.51 -0.21 -18.11
C LEU A 193 -20.37 0.83 -18.82
N LEU A 194 -19.94 1.29 -19.99
CA LEU A 194 -20.69 2.27 -20.79
C LEU A 194 -22.07 1.74 -21.18
N LYS A 195 -22.17 0.46 -21.60
CA LYS A 195 -23.48 -0.18 -21.86
C LYS A 195 -24.38 -0.21 -20.61
N LYS A 196 -23.81 -0.22 -19.42
CA LYS A 196 -24.55 -0.19 -18.13
C LYS A 196 -24.75 1.22 -17.58
N LYS A 197 -24.45 2.26 -18.35
CA LYS A 197 -24.52 3.67 -17.95
C LYS A 197 -23.69 3.97 -16.70
N ILE A 198 -22.56 3.29 -16.53
CA ILE A 198 -21.60 3.52 -15.46
C ILE A 198 -20.38 4.24 -16.07
N LYS A 199 -20.11 5.45 -15.60
CA LYS A 199 -19.02 6.29 -16.10
C LYS A 199 -17.66 5.70 -15.70
N PRO A 200 -16.75 5.36 -16.66
CA PRO A 200 -15.42 4.93 -16.32
C PRO A 200 -14.53 6.12 -15.94
N ILE A 201 -13.80 6.00 -14.83
CA ILE A 201 -12.78 6.98 -14.41
C ILE A 201 -11.43 6.27 -14.37
N LEU A 202 -10.49 6.74 -15.18
CA LEU A 202 -9.14 6.18 -15.26
C LEU A 202 -8.23 6.83 -14.21
N ILE A 203 -7.58 6.02 -13.40
CA ILE A 203 -6.61 6.42 -12.38
C ILE A 203 -5.25 5.82 -12.72
N GLY A 204 -4.19 6.60 -12.58
CA GLY A 204 -2.83 6.14 -12.84
C GLY A 204 -1.78 7.19 -12.52
N SER A 205 -0.54 6.74 -12.50
CA SER A 205 0.66 7.58 -12.36
C SER A 205 1.20 8.03 -13.73
N LEU A 206 2.32 8.75 -13.72
CA LEU A 206 3.03 9.14 -14.95
C LEU A 206 3.42 7.92 -15.79
N ASP A 207 3.77 6.80 -15.16
CA ASP A 207 4.11 5.54 -15.85
C ASP A 207 2.92 4.92 -16.59
N ASP A 208 1.69 5.32 -16.24
CA ASP A 208 0.44 4.78 -16.79
C ASP A 208 -0.21 5.71 -17.82
N LYS A 209 0.39 6.89 -18.06
CA LYS A 209 -0.15 7.91 -18.97
C LYS A 209 -0.49 7.35 -20.34
N LYS A 210 0.40 6.52 -20.92
CA LYS A 210 0.20 5.93 -22.25
C LYS A 210 -1.05 5.04 -22.32
N ILE A 211 -1.21 4.12 -21.37
CA ILE A 211 -2.37 3.21 -21.36
C ILE A 211 -3.65 3.96 -21.07
N CYS A 212 -3.65 4.90 -20.13
CA CYS A 212 -4.82 5.71 -19.80
C CYS A 212 -5.26 6.58 -20.99
N SER A 213 -4.34 7.22 -21.70
CA SER A 213 -4.65 7.99 -22.91
C SER A 213 -5.23 7.11 -24.02
N GLN A 214 -4.70 5.91 -24.22
CA GLN A 214 -5.25 4.98 -25.22
C GLN A 214 -6.66 4.51 -24.86
N LEU A 215 -6.93 4.23 -23.59
CA LEU A 215 -8.25 3.80 -23.13
C LEU A 215 -9.28 4.94 -23.17
N SER A 216 -8.86 6.18 -22.92
CA SER A 216 -9.78 7.33 -22.98
C SER A 216 -10.30 7.64 -24.40
N LEU A 217 -9.63 7.17 -25.44
CA LEU A 217 -10.08 7.32 -26.84
C LEU A 217 -11.32 6.45 -27.18
N ILE A 218 -11.69 5.50 -26.33
CA ILE A 218 -12.84 4.60 -26.58
C ILE A 218 -14.16 5.36 -26.57
N SER A 219 -14.29 6.36 -25.70
CA SER A 219 -15.51 7.19 -25.60
C SER A 219 -15.21 8.52 -24.89
N LYS A 220 -15.91 9.58 -25.29
CA LYS A 220 -15.89 10.90 -24.64
C LYS A 220 -16.48 10.88 -23.19
N GLU A 221 -17.24 9.86 -22.84
CA GLU A 221 -17.78 9.67 -21.49
C GLU A 221 -16.74 9.27 -20.47
N ILE A 222 -15.56 8.82 -20.89
CA ILE A 222 -14.50 8.38 -20.02
C ILE A 222 -13.81 9.60 -19.40
N LEU A 223 -13.77 9.66 -18.07
CA LEU A 223 -13.00 10.68 -17.37
C LEU A 223 -11.57 10.16 -17.10
N ASN A 224 -10.59 10.78 -17.73
CA ASN A 224 -9.18 10.42 -17.53
C ASN A 224 -8.53 11.33 -16.48
N LEU A 225 -8.37 10.81 -15.27
CA LEU A 225 -7.70 11.48 -14.14
C LEU A 225 -6.27 10.96 -13.91
N CYS A 226 -5.70 10.26 -14.88
CA CYS A 226 -4.32 9.78 -14.80
C CYS A 226 -3.35 10.96 -14.61
N THR A 227 -2.49 10.89 -13.61
CA THR A 227 -1.56 11.96 -13.15
C THR A 227 -2.21 13.18 -12.48
N LEU A 228 -3.52 13.25 -12.41
CA LEU A 228 -4.25 14.42 -11.90
C LEU A 228 -4.81 14.22 -10.49
N THR A 229 -4.55 13.06 -9.85
CA THR A 229 -5.08 12.75 -8.53
C THR A 229 -4.00 12.53 -7.49
N SER A 230 -4.19 13.10 -6.31
CA SER A 230 -3.46 12.73 -5.11
C SER A 230 -3.95 11.38 -4.56
N ILE A 231 -3.16 10.77 -3.68
CA ILE A 231 -3.55 9.53 -2.99
C ILE A 231 -4.86 9.70 -2.21
N GLY A 232 -5.03 10.86 -1.57
CA GLY A 232 -6.25 11.18 -0.81
C GLY A 232 -7.48 11.36 -1.70
N GLN A 233 -7.30 11.95 -2.88
CA GLN A 233 -8.36 12.08 -3.87
C GLN A 233 -8.75 10.72 -4.46
N ILE A 234 -7.79 9.81 -4.68
CA ILE A 234 -8.09 8.43 -5.08
C ILE A 234 -8.95 7.74 -4.02
N PHE A 235 -8.60 7.88 -2.73
CA PHE A 235 -9.39 7.33 -1.65
C PHE A 235 -10.79 7.95 -1.59
N PHE A 236 -10.91 9.27 -1.73
CA PHE A 236 -12.19 9.97 -1.75
C PHE A 236 -13.07 9.51 -2.91
N LEU A 237 -12.54 9.43 -4.12
CA LEU A 237 -13.26 8.89 -5.28
C LEU A 237 -13.68 7.42 -5.04
N ALA A 238 -12.82 6.60 -4.45
CA ALA A 238 -13.14 5.21 -4.15
C ALA A 238 -14.32 5.08 -3.17
N LYS A 239 -14.41 5.94 -2.15
CA LYS A 239 -15.56 5.97 -1.22
C LYS A 239 -16.88 6.27 -1.91
N HIS A 240 -16.88 7.01 -3.01
CA HIS A 240 -18.06 7.41 -3.74
C HIS A 240 -18.28 6.58 -5.02
N SER A 241 -17.31 5.76 -5.40
CA SER A 241 -17.45 4.89 -6.57
C SER A 241 -18.47 3.78 -6.34
N PHE A 242 -19.07 3.32 -7.42
CA PHE A 242 -19.94 2.15 -7.39
C PHE A 242 -19.12 0.88 -7.16
N PHE A 243 -17.96 0.77 -7.83
CA PHE A 243 -16.92 -0.22 -7.58
C PHE A 243 -15.60 0.23 -8.23
N SER A 244 -14.55 -0.55 -8.00
CA SER A 244 -13.22 -0.29 -8.58
C SER A 244 -12.61 -1.55 -9.17
N VAL A 245 -11.85 -1.40 -10.24
CA VAL A 245 -11.19 -2.50 -10.95
C VAL A 245 -9.75 -2.12 -11.29
N GLY A 246 -8.79 -3.00 -11.06
CA GLY A 246 -7.40 -2.69 -11.42
C GLY A 246 -6.43 -3.85 -11.25
N ASN A 247 -5.18 -3.63 -11.66
CA ASN A 247 -4.08 -4.57 -11.45
C ASN A 247 -3.60 -4.54 -9.98
N ASP A 248 -2.83 -5.54 -9.57
CA ASP A 248 -2.11 -5.56 -8.29
C ASP A 248 -1.10 -4.40 -8.22
N THR A 249 -1.55 -3.25 -7.70
CA THR A 249 -0.77 -2.00 -7.62
C THR A 249 -1.08 -1.20 -6.37
N GLY A 250 -0.19 -0.27 -6.03
CA GLY A 250 -0.34 0.59 -4.85
C GLY A 250 -1.69 1.30 -4.72
N PRO A 251 -2.24 1.94 -5.76
CA PRO A 251 -3.57 2.56 -5.69
C PRO A 251 -4.69 1.59 -5.30
N MET A 252 -4.64 0.33 -5.75
CA MET A 252 -5.68 -0.65 -5.40
C MET A 252 -5.69 -1.02 -3.92
N HIS A 253 -4.54 -0.94 -3.22
CA HIS A 253 -4.50 -1.10 -1.76
C HIS A 253 -5.22 0.04 -1.04
N ILE A 254 -5.11 1.28 -1.53
CA ILE A 254 -5.82 2.43 -0.99
C ILE A 254 -7.33 2.31 -1.26
N ILE A 255 -7.69 1.98 -2.49
CA ILE A 255 -9.07 1.81 -2.95
C ILE A 255 -9.78 0.73 -2.12
N ALA A 256 -9.13 -0.37 -1.84
CA ALA A 256 -9.68 -1.45 -1.02
C ALA A 256 -10.03 -0.99 0.41
N ARG A 257 -9.24 -0.06 0.98
CA ARG A 257 -9.51 0.53 2.31
C ARG A 257 -10.71 1.49 2.33
N ALA A 258 -11.23 1.87 1.17
CA ALA A 258 -12.49 2.63 1.09
C ALA A 258 -13.73 1.76 1.36
N ASN A 259 -13.56 0.46 1.55
CA ASN A 259 -14.61 -0.52 1.85
C ASN A 259 -15.74 -0.56 0.81
N LYS A 260 -15.38 -0.35 -0.44
CA LYS A 260 -16.26 -0.51 -1.62
C LYS A 260 -15.83 -1.74 -2.42
N LYS A 261 -16.77 -2.28 -3.22
CA LYS A 261 -16.51 -3.40 -4.12
C LYS A 261 -15.27 -3.17 -4.96
N THR A 262 -14.28 -4.04 -4.85
CA THR A 262 -12.98 -3.85 -5.48
C THR A 262 -12.52 -5.14 -6.13
N LEU A 263 -12.32 -5.12 -7.45
CA LEU A 263 -11.82 -6.25 -8.23
C LEU A 263 -10.34 -6.04 -8.55
N VAL A 264 -9.49 -6.96 -8.13
CA VAL A 264 -8.05 -6.86 -8.34
C VAL A 264 -7.53 -8.02 -9.17
N PHE A 265 -6.82 -7.69 -10.25
CA PHE A 265 -6.21 -8.68 -11.13
C PHE A 265 -4.79 -9.00 -10.69
N PHE A 266 -4.52 -10.29 -10.56
CA PHE A 266 -3.19 -10.82 -10.32
C PHE A 266 -2.73 -11.65 -11.52
N THR A 267 -1.49 -11.46 -11.92
CA THR A 267 -0.83 -12.33 -12.92
C THR A 267 0.00 -13.39 -12.20
N LYS A 268 0.57 -14.34 -12.95
CA LYS A 268 1.47 -15.37 -12.41
C LYS A 268 2.71 -14.82 -11.67
N PHE A 269 3.01 -13.54 -11.85
CA PHE A 269 4.17 -12.87 -11.25
C PHE A 269 3.91 -12.21 -9.90
N SER A 270 2.70 -12.38 -9.36
CA SER A 270 2.33 -11.87 -8.04
C SER A 270 1.40 -12.84 -7.35
N ASP A 271 1.70 -13.17 -6.11
CA ASP A 271 0.86 -14.08 -5.34
C ASP A 271 -0.05 -13.29 -4.38
N PRO A 272 -1.38 -13.37 -4.56
CA PRO A 272 -2.32 -12.71 -3.66
C PRO A 272 -2.24 -13.22 -2.22
N LYS A 273 -1.77 -14.44 -2.00
CA LYS A 273 -1.54 -14.96 -0.64
C LYS A 273 -0.56 -14.10 0.14
N LEU A 274 0.38 -13.44 -0.53
CA LEU A 274 1.45 -12.64 0.11
C LEU A 274 1.09 -11.18 0.28
N CYS A 275 0.32 -10.62 -0.66
CA CYS A 275 0.18 -9.16 -0.76
C CYS A 275 -1.15 -8.67 -1.34
N LYS A 276 -2.23 -9.44 -1.30
CA LYS A 276 -3.52 -8.92 -1.76
C LYS A 276 -3.94 -7.67 -0.97
N PRO A 277 -4.58 -6.70 -1.61
CA PRO A 277 -5.21 -5.59 -0.89
C PRO A 277 -6.24 -6.09 0.12
N THR A 278 -6.36 -5.39 1.24
CA THR A 278 -7.29 -5.72 2.33
C THR A 278 -8.38 -4.67 2.44
N GLY A 279 -9.61 -5.13 2.59
CA GLY A 279 -10.82 -4.31 2.70
C GLY A 279 -12.04 -5.23 2.85
N LYS A 280 -13.23 -4.67 3.09
CA LYS A 280 -14.46 -5.46 3.35
C LYS A 280 -14.93 -6.27 2.14
N ASP A 281 -14.76 -5.74 0.93
CA ASP A 281 -15.32 -6.31 -0.30
C ASP A 281 -14.27 -6.30 -1.43
N VAL A 282 -13.29 -7.20 -1.31
CA VAL A 282 -12.18 -7.33 -2.26
C VAL A 282 -12.23 -8.70 -2.93
N GLU A 283 -12.52 -8.71 -4.21
CA GLU A 283 -12.47 -9.90 -5.06
C GLU A 283 -11.15 -9.96 -5.84
N ILE A 284 -10.52 -11.13 -5.87
CA ILE A 284 -9.26 -11.36 -6.58
C ILE A 284 -9.49 -12.29 -7.76
N LEU A 285 -9.09 -11.87 -8.94
CA LEU A 285 -9.03 -12.73 -10.11
C LEU A 285 -7.59 -12.92 -10.57
N LYS A 286 -7.19 -14.19 -10.69
CA LYS A 286 -5.88 -14.56 -11.27
C LYS A 286 -5.99 -14.67 -12.78
N TYR A 287 -5.22 -13.85 -13.50
CA TYR A 287 -5.14 -13.91 -14.95
C TYR A 287 -4.41 -15.18 -15.40
N PRO A 288 -5.06 -16.07 -16.18
CA PRO A 288 -4.55 -17.41 -16.46
C PRO A 288 -3.58 -17.47 -17.65
N ASN A 289 -2.95 -16.40 -18.06
CA ASN A 289 -2.10 -16.32 -19.26
C ASN A 289 -2.66 -17.11 -20.47
N ASN A 290 -3.06 -16.43 -21.53
CA ASN A 290 -3.58 -16.99 -22.80
C ASN A 290 -5.01 -17.56 -22.78
N ASN A 291 -5.89 -17.05 -21.91
CA ASN A 291 -7.30 -17.43 -21.96
C ASN A 291 -8.13 -16.32 -22.63
N SER A 292 -8.63 -16.58 -23.84
CA SER A 292 -9.54 -15.70 -24.58
C SER A 292 -10.83 -15.41 -23.81
N ASP A 293 -11.23 -16.32 -22.92
CA ASP A 293 -12.49 -16.28 -22.18
C ASP A 293 -12.39 -15.63 -20.78
N PHE A 294 -11.21 -15.16 -20.39
CA PHE A 294 -11.03 -14.50 -19.08
C PHE A 294 -11.97 -13.30 -18.89
N PHE A 295 -12.33 -12.62 -19.99
CA PHE A 295 -13.33 -11.55 -19.91
C PHE A 295 -14.69 -12.05 -19.44
N LEU A 296 -15.11 -13.27 -19.77
CA LEU A 296 -16.37 -13.84 -19.25
C LEU A 296 -16.34 -13.96 -17.72
N THR A 297 -15.21 -14.37 -17.16
CA THR A 297 -15.01 -14.42 -15.71
C THR A 297 -15.09 -13.03 -15.09
N ILE A 298 -14.40 -12.04 -15.68
CA ILE A 298 -14.50 -10.63 -15.25
C ILE A 298 -15.95 -10.15 -15.32
N LYS A 299 -16.64 -10.41 -16.42
CA LYS A 299 -18.04 -10.01 -16.62
C LYS A 299 -18.96 -10.62 -15.58
N LYS A 300 -18.81 -11.90 -15.24
CA LYS A 300 -19.58 -12.56 -14.18
C LYS A 300 -19.39 -11.87 -12.82
N SER A 301 -18.15 -11.53 -12.45
CA SER A 301 -17.87 -10.78 -11.21
C SER A 301 -18.53 -9.40 -11.22
N LEU A 302 -18.40 -8.65 -12.32
CA LEU A 302 -18.99 -7.32 -12.45
C LEU A 302 -20.52 -7.37 -12.48
N GLN A 303 -21.13 -8.40 -13.08
CA GLN A 303 -22.59 -8.56 -13.15
C GLN A 303 -23.26 -8.75 -11.78
N LYS A 304 -22.53 -9.30 -10.80
CA LYS A 304 -23.04 -9.38 -9.41
C LYS A 304 -23.22 -7.99 -8.77
N TRP A 305 -22.61 -6.97 -9.33
CA TRP A 305 -22.54 -5.64 -8.75
C TRP A 305 -23.38 -4.59 -9.51
N VAL A 306 -23.80 -4.89 -10.76
CA VAL A 306 -24.43 -3.95 -11.71
C VAL A 306 -25.92 -4.24 -11.95
#